data_5783f00a673dd1bfaa270f059536937c
#
_entry.id   5783f00a673dd1bfaa270f059536937c
#
_cell.length_a   1.000
_cell.length_b   1.000
_cell.length_c   1.000
_cell.angle_alpha   90.00
_cell.angle_beta   90.00
_cell.angle_gamma   90.00
#
_symmetry.space_group_name_H-M   'P 1'
#
loop_
_entity.id
_entity.type
_entity.pdbx_description
1 polymer ?
#
loop_
_entity_poly.entity_id
_entity_poly.type
_entity_poly.pdbx_seq_one_letter_code
_entity_poly.pdbx_strand_id
1 'polypeptide(L)'
;MIKNYFKIAWRNIWKNKVFSAINIIGLAVGMAAFMVIMMFVAYEKSFDNFHTKNIYRLNEVQTIGQDENSPKQKVALSMFPMGPTLRAEFPEIKNFTRINWDNKYQITQKDKKIFLPQVFFVDSTFLKIFDFKVIKGDGLNGLLKPHSAMITEETAKKLFGDADPIGKTITHYGRDTTTFAVTGIMANVPKNSQLQFDALFSFNTI
;
A
#
# COMPACT_ATOMS: atom_id res chain seq x y z
N MET A 1 24.37 29.46 42.20
CA MET A 1 23.61 30.51 41.48
C MET A 1 22.32 29.95 40.85
N ILE A 2 22.34 28.87 40.07
CA ILE A 2 21.17 28.27 39.38
C ILE A 2 20.01 27.91 40.33
N LYS A 3 20.32 27.33 41.52
CA LYS A 3 19.34 26.95 42.56
C LYS A 3 18.50 28.12 43.08
N ASN A 4 19.10 29.33 43.14
CA ASN A 4 18.39 30.54 43.54
C ASN A 4 17.46 31.06 42.45
N TYR A 5 17.85 30.99 41.17
CA TYR A 5 16.97 31.35 40.07
C TYR A 5 15.74 30.48 39.99
N PHE A 6 15.92 29.15 40.22
CA PHE A 6 14.79 28.22 40.26
C PHE A 6 13.81 28.53 41.41
N LYS A 7 14.33 28.85 42.62
CA LYS A 7 13.50 29.20 43.78
C LYS A 7 12.72 30.50 43.58
N ILE A 8 13.36 31.48 42.92
CA ILE A 8 12.70 32.77 42.60
C ILE A 8 11.61 32.56 41.53
N ALA A 9 11.93 31.83 40.47
CA ALA A 9 10.98 31.51 39.42
C ALA A 9 9.75 30.77 39.96
N TRP A 10 9.95 29.72 40.77
CA TRP A 10 8.87 28.98 41.41
C TRP A 10 7.97 29.86 42.27
N ARG A 11 8.57 30.72 43.10
CA ARG A 11 7.81 31.67 43.94
C ARG A 11 7.04 32.67 43.12
N ASN A 12 7.55 33.10 41.97
CA ASN A 12 6.87 34.05 41.06
C ASN A 12 5.66 33.40 40.38
N ILE A 13 5.79 32.14 39.96
CA ILE A 13 4.68 31.33 39.41
C ILE A 13 3.53 31.24 40.43
N TRP A 14 3.86 30.96 41.69
CA TRP A 14 2.84 30.85 42.74
C TRP A 14 2.23 32.19 43.15
N LYS A 15 2.98 33.27 43.06
CA LYS A 15 2.48 34.64 43.34
C LYS A 15 1.50 35.12 42.27
N ASN A 16 1.75 34.81 41.01
CA ASN A 16 0.96 35.26 39.86
C ASN A 16 0.22 34.08 39.21
N LYS A 17 -0.57 33.34 39.97
CA LYS A 17 -1.16 32.05 39.57
C LYS A 17 -1.93 32.09 38.28
N VAL A 18 -2.82 33.10 38.09
CA VAL A 18 -3.69 33.19 36.92
C VAL A 18 -2.86 33.44 35.65
N PHE A 19 -1.96 34.41 35.67
CA PHE A 19 -1.11 34.74 34.53
C PHE A 19 -0.18 33.59 34.19
N SER A 20 0.43 32.95 35.22
CA SER A 20 1.28 31.79 34.99
C SER A 20 0.51 30.59 34.45
N ALA A 21 -0.71 30.34 34.90
CA ALA A 21 -1.56 29.27 34.41
C ALA A 21 -1.92 29.48 32.96
N ILE A 22 -2.32 30.69 32.55
CA ILE A 22 -2.64 31.01 31.14
C ILE A 22 -1.44 30.76 30.24
N ASN A 23 -0.25 31.21 30.65
CA ASN A 23 0.96 31.01 29.84
C ASN A 23 1.38 29.54 29.75
N ILE A 24 1.29 28.79 30.87
CA ILE A 24 1.63 27.35 30.89
C ILE A 24 0.64 26.57 30.02
N ILE A 25 -0.67 26.85 30.14
CA ILE A 25 -1.70 26.17 29.34
C ILE A 25 -1.51 26.52 27.86
N GLY A 26 -1.30 27.80 27.53
CA GLY A 26 -1.06 28.23 26.14
C GLY A 26 0.17 27.53 25.53
N LEU A 27 1.28 27.46 26.27
CA LEU A 27 2.49 26.76 25.84
C LEU A 27 2.23 25.25 25.70
N ALA A 28 1.52 24.65 26.64
CA ALA A 28 1.22 23.21 26.62
C ALA A 28 0.35 22.87 25.41
N VAL A 29 -0.69 23.67 25.10
CA VAL A 29 -1.52 23.47 23.92
C VAL A 29 -0.70 23.65 22.63
N GLY A 30 0.14 24.68 22.57
CA GLY A 30 1.03 24.90 21.41
C GLY A 30 1.99 23.74 21.18
N MET A 31 2.63 23.22 22.25
CA MET A 31 3.51 22.06 22.15
C MET A 31 2.75 20.80 21.77
N ALA A 32 1.56 20.57 22.32
CA ALA A 32 0.74 19.42 21.98
C ALA A 32 0.35 19.44 20.48
N ALA A 33 -0.12 20.59 19.98
CA ALA A 33 -0.43 20.76 18.57
C ALA A 33 0.80 20.53 17.68
N PHE A 34 1.95 21.07 18.04
CA PHE A 34 3.21 20.85 17.33
C PHE A 34 3.57 19.35 17.26
N MET A 35 3.51 18.64 18.41
CA MET A 35 3.80 17.20 18.43
C MET A 35 2.86 16.40 17.54
N VAL A 36 1.55 16.69 17.57
CA VAL A 36 0.57 16.00 16.70
C VAL A 36 0.90 16.23 15.22
N ILE A 37 1.20 17.49 14.84
CA ILE A 37 1.57 17.81 13.46
C ILE A 37 2.87 17.09 13.06
N MET A 38 3.88 17.08 13.92
CA MET A 38 5.15 16.39 13.65
C MET A 38 4.96 14.88 13.52
N MET A 39 4.12 14.27 14.36
CA MET A 39 3.77 12.84 14.23
C MET A 39 3.06 12.55 12.91
N PHE A 40 2.12 13.39 12.52
CA PHE A 40 1.43 13.27 11.23
C PHE A 40 2.40 13.39 10.05
N VAL A 41 3.27 14.41 10.03
CA VAL A 41 4.28 14.60 8.98
C VAL A 41 5.27 13.42 8.95
N ALA A 42 5.70 12.91 10.10
CA ALA A 42 6.58 11.75 10.16
C ALA A 42 5.89 10.49 9.61
N TYR A 43 4.61 10.30 9.91
CA TYR A 43 3.81 9.21 9.38
C TYR A 43 3.65 9.32 7.85
N GLU A 44 3.28 10.48 7.33
CA GLU A 44 3.15 10.72 5.89
C GLU A 44 4.48 10.47 5.13
N LYS A 45 5.59 10.92 5.70
CA LYS A 45 6.92 10.68 5.13
C LYS A 45 7.38 9.22 5.20
N SER A 46 6.73 8.40 6.01
CA SER A 46 7.06 6.97 6.12
C SER A 46 6.45 6.11 5.03
N PHE A 47 5.50 6.67 4.23
CA PHE A 47 4.83 5.91 3.19
C PHE A 47 5.82 5.42 2.13
N ASP A 48 5.71 4.12 1.82
CA ASP A 48 6.47 3.41 0.81
C ASP A 48 8.02 3.48 0.95
N ASN A 49 8.54 3.95 2.10
CA ASN A 49 9.98 4.05 2.35
C ASN A 49 10.71 2.70 2.43
N PHE A 50 9.98 1.59 2.44
CA PHE A 50 10.58 0.25 2.44
C PHE A 50 10.98 -0.22 1.03
N HIS A 51 10.59 0.51 -0.02
CA HIS A 51 11.05 0.24 -1.38
C HIS A 51 12.41 0.85 -1.62
N THR A 52 13.34 0.04 -2.10
CA THR A 52 14.75 0.44 -2.33
C THR A 52 15.03 0.91 -3.75
N LYS A 53 14.09 0.68 -4.66
CA LYS A 53 14.25 0.95 -6.09
C LYS A 53 13.57 2.26 -6.49
N ASN A 54 14.07 2.88 -7.56
CA ASN A 54 13.42 4.03 -8.17
C ASN A 54 12.17 3.57 -8.93
N ILE A 55 11.00 3.81 -8.36
CA ILE A 55 9.71 3.42 -8.90
C ILE A 55 9.00 4.66 -9.41
N TYR A 56 8.53 4.60 -10.65
CA TYR A 56 7.79 5.67 -11.29
C TYR A 56 6.41 5.17 -11.67
N ARG A 57 5.39 5.99 -11.44
CA ARG A 57 4.03 5.72 -11.91
C ARG A 57 3.77 6.46 -13.20
N LEU A 58 3.32 5.73 -14.21
CA LEU A 58 2.84 6.33 -15.44
C LEU A 58 1.50 7.02 -15.19
N ASN A 59 1.41 8.27 -15.59
CA ASN A 59 0.17 9.04 -15.59
C ASN A 59 -0.12 9.49 -17.01
N GLU A 60 -1.38 9.39 -17.43
CA GLU A 60 -1.85 9.96 -18.68
C GLU A 60 -2.42 11.36 -18.47
N VAL A 61 -2.25 12.20 -19.46
CA VAL A 61 -2.93 13.51 -19.54
C VAL A 61 -4.08 13.36 -20.52
N GLN A 62 -5.29 13.29 -20.01
CA GLN A 62 -6.50 13.17 -20.82
C GLN A 62 -7.15 14.54 -21.01
N THR A 63 -7.56 14.84 -22.23
CA THR A 63 -8.35 16.03 -22.55
C THR A 63 -9.82 15.71 -22.32
N ILE A 64 -10.49 16.48 -21.46
CA ILE A 64 -11.92 16.31 -21.17
C ILE A 64 -12.71 17.18 -22.13
N GLY A 65 -13.07 16.65 -23.29
CA GLY A 65 -13.81 17.34 -24.34
C GLY A 65 -13.25 17.10 -25.73
N GLN A 66 -13.88 17.69 -26.73
CA GLN A 66 -13.51 17.52 -28.15
C GLN A 66 -12.63 18.66 -28.70
N ASP A 67 -12.47 19.74 -27.94
CA ASP A 67 -11.72 20.90 -28.37
C ASP A 67 -10.30 20.92 -27.79
N GLU A 68 -9.32 21.43 -28.53
CA GLU A 68 -7.92 21.56 -28.09
C GLU A 68 -7.74 22.37 -26.80
N ASN A 69 -8.65 23.31 -26.53
CA ASN A 69 -8.69 24.14 -25.35
C ASN A 69 -9.45 23.50 -24.15
N SER A 70 -9.95 22.27 -24.31
CA SER A 70 -10.67 21.58 -23.23
C SER A 70 -9.75 21.31 -22.03
N PRO A 71 -10.29 21.29 -20.82
CA PRO A 71 -9.50 21.02 -19.61
C PRO A 71 -8.74 19.71 -19.71
N LYS A 72 -7.48 19.74 -19.30
CA LYS A 72 -6.62 18.55 -19.23
C LYS A 72 -6.58 18.01 -17.81
N GLN A 73 -6.83 16.73 -17.65
CA GLN A 73 -6.76 16.04 -16.38
C GLN A 73 -5.64 15.00 -16.40
N LYS A 74 -4.82 14.99 -15.33
CA LYS A 74 -3.84 13.92 -15.12
C LYS A 74 -4.56 12.76 -14.42
N VAL A 75 -4.53 11.59 -15.05
CA VAL A 75 -5.12 10.36 -14.52
C VAL A 75 -4.04 9.31 -14.31
N ALA A 76 -4.18 8.51 -13.26
CA ALA A 76 -3.27 7.41 -12.96
C ALA A 76 -3.73 6.10 -13.60
N LEU A 77 -4.40 6.19 -14.74
CA LEU A 77 -4.83 5.08 -15.55
C LEU A 77 -4.02 5.08 -16.84
N SER A 78 -3.72 3.91 -17.36
CA SER A 78 -3.11 3.76 -18.67
C SER A 78 -3.64 2.49 -19.36
N MET A 79 -3.55 2.46 -20.68
CA MET A 79 -3.94 1.28 -21.45
C MET A 79 -2.99 0.12 -21.17
N PHE A 80 -3.49 -1.10 -21.15
CA PHE A 80 -2.71 -2.29 -20.88
C PHE A 80 -1.47 -2.48 -21.77
N PRO A 81 -1.48 -2.15 -23.08
CA PRO A 81 -0.30 -2.25 -23.93
C PRO A 81 0.80 -1.23 -23.63
N MET A 82 0.50 -0.15 -22.92
CA MET A 82 1.44 0.97 -22.71
C MET A 82 2.75 0.52 -22.03
N GLY A 83 2.67 -0.29 -20.99
CA GLY A 83 3.86 -0.79 -20.28
C GLY A 83 4.81 -1.59 -21.19
N PRO A 84 4.35 -2.63 -21.87
CA PRO A 84 5.16 -3.39 -22.84
C PRO A 84 5.74 -2.53 -23.94
N THR A 85 4.94 -1.61 -24.53
CA THR A 85 5.37 -0.73 -25.64
C THR A 85 6.47 0.23 -25.18
N LEU A 86 6.28 0.91 -24.05
CA LEU A 86 7.29 1.82 -23.51
C LEU A 86 8.61 1.11 -23.22
N ARG A 87 8.56 -0.12 -22.68
CA ARG A 87 9.78 -0.89 -22.47
C ARG A 87 10.49 -1.29 -23.75
N ALA A 88 9.72 -1.55 -24.81
CA ALA A 88 10.29 -1.91 -26.12
C ALA A 88 10.96 -0.71 -26.80
N GLU A 89 10.39 0.48 -26.63
CA GLU A 89 10.86 1.71 -27.29
C GLU A 89 11.95 2.43 -26.49
N PHE A 90 11.93 2.32 -25.15
CA PHE A 90 12.85 3.04 -24.25
C PHE A 90 13.71 2.07 -23.42
N PRO A 91 14.98 1.86 -23.81
CA PRO A 91 15.91 0.93 -23.12
C PRO A 91 16.20 1.30 -21.67
N GLU A 92 15.98 2.56 -21.28
CA GLU A 92 16.14 3.04 -19.90
C GLU A 92 15.11 2.42 -18.95
N ILE A 93 13.97 1.97 -19.45
CA ILE A 93 12.92 1.31 -18.69
C ILE A 93 13.33 -0.16 -18.48
N LYS A 94 13.91 -0.43 -17.31
CA LYS A 94 14.41 -1.78 -16.98
C LYS A 94 13.27 -2.78 -16.80
N ASN A 95 12.23 -2.41 -16.09
CA ASN A 95 11.05 -3.23 -15.82
C ASN A 95 9.78 -2.37 -15.80
N PHE A 96 8.66 -2.99 -16.05
CA PHE A 96 7.32 -2.43 -15.83
C PHE A 96 6.44 -3.48 -15.15
N THR A 97 5.39 -3.03 -14.53
CA THR A 97 4.28 -3.87 -14.06
C THR A 97 2.97 -3.13 -14.22
N ARG A 98 1.99 -3.84 -14.73
CA ARG A 98 0.60 -3.37 -14.74
C ARG A 98 -0.06 -3.79 -13.44
N ILE A 99 -0.97 -2.98 -12.97
CA ILE A 99 -1.78 -3.27 -11.79
C ILE A 99 -3.23 -3.02 -12.18
N ASN A 100 -4.01 -4.09 -12.25
CA ASN A 100 -5.46 -4.00 -12.34
C ASN A 100 -6.05 -4.42 -10.99
N TRP A 101 -6.88 -3.59 -10.41
CA TRP A 101 -7.36 -3.77 -9.05
C TRP A 101 -8.87 -4.04 -9.03
N ASP A 102 -9.28 -4.88 -8.08
CA ASP A 102 -10.68 -5.17 -7.81
C ASP A 102 -10.96 -5.09 -6.30
N ASN A 103 -12.13 -4.60 -5.97
CA ASN A 103 -12.59 -4.41 -4.60
C ASN A 103 -13.67 -5.42 -4.27
N LYS A 104 -13.67 -5.87 -3.01
CA LYS A 104 -14.65 -6.86 -2.52
C LYS A 104 -14.63 -8.16 -3.33
N TYR A 105 -13.43 -8.61 -3.69
CA TYR A 105 -13.22 -9.81 -4.48
C TYR A 105 -13.56 -11.06 -3.66
N GLN A 106 -14.59 -11.77 -4.10
CA GLN A 106 -15.05 -12.97 -3.39
C GLN A 106 -14.22 -14.17 -3.79
N ILE A 107 -13.64 -14.86 -2.82
CA ILE A 107 -12.97 -16.14 -3.03
C ILE A 107 -13.52 -17.21 -2.11
N THR A 108 -13.45 -18.44 -2.59
CA THR A 108 -13.93 -19.63 -1.89
C THR A 108 -12.84 -20.68 -1.86
N GLN A 109 -12.68 -21.33 -0.72
CA GLN A 109 -11.82 -22.50 -0.55
C GLN A 109 -12.61 -23.57 0.22
N LYS A 110 -12.96 -24.68 -0.45
CA LYS A 110 -13.93 -25.67 0.04
C LYS A 110 -15.24 -24.97 0.45
N ASP A 111 -15.63 -25.09 1.73
CA ASP A 111 -16.85 -24.49 2.28
C ASP A 111 -16.65 -23.07 2.82
N LYS A 112 -15.40 -22.59 2.86
CA LYS A 112 -15.09 -21.23 3.33
C LYS A 112 -15.17 -20.23 2.19
N LYS A 113 -16.03 -19.23 2.38
CA LYS A 113 -16.25 -18.12 1.48
C LYS A 113 -15.88 -16.82 2.19
N ILE A 114 -14.97 -16.06 1.63
CA ILE A 114 -14.55 -14.76 2.16
C ILE A 114 -14.56 -13.71 1.08
N PHE A 115 -14.67 -12.44 1.51
CA PHE A 115 -14.45 -11.28 0.66
C PHE A 115 -13.10 -10.67 1.01
N LEU A 116 -12.26 -10.51 0.00
CA LEU A 116 -11.04 -9.74 0.10
C LEU A 116 -11.35 -8.27 -0.20
N PRO A 117 -11.03 -7.35 0.71
CA PRO A 117 -11.25 -5.92 0.51
C PRO A 117 -10.63 -5.40 -0.78
N GLN A 118 -9.41 -5.83 -1.09
CA GLN A 118 -8.70 -5.38 -2.27
C GLN A 118 -7.75 -6.45 -2.80
N VAL A 119 -7.81 -6.69 -4.10
CA VAL A 119 -6.91 -7.60 -4.79
C VAL A 119 -6.31 -6.92 -6.01
N PHE A 120 -5.10 -7.34 -6.39
CA PHE A 120 -4.44 -6.85 -7.60
C PHE A 120 -4.16 -7.99 -8.56
N PHE A 121 -4.46 -7.76 -9.84
CA PHE A 121 -3.93 -8.54 -10.95
C PHE A 121 -2.67 -7.84 -11.44
N VAL A 122 -1.53 -8.51 -11.36
CA VAL A 122 -0.22 -7.91 -11.61
C VAL A 122 0.65 -8.76 -12.52
N ASP A 123 1.55 -8.12 -13.24
CA ASP A 123 2.58 -8.84 -14.01
C ASP A 123 3.56 -9.56 -13.07
N SER A 124 4.20 -10.61 -13.56
CA SER A 124 5.22 -11.38 -12.82
C SER A 124 6.43 -10.54 -12.38
N THR A 125 6.59 -9.36 -12.94
CA THR A 125 7.62 -8.38 -12.58
C THR A 125 7.29 -7.56 -11.34
N PHE A 126 6.07 -7.63 -10.82
CA PHE A 126 5.63 -6.83 -9.67
C PHE A 126 6.58 -6.94 -8.48
N LEU A 127 6.92 -8.15 -8.04
CA LEU A 127 7.84 -8.38 -6.92
C LEU A 127 9.33 -8.12 -7.27
N LYS A 128 9.66 -7.93 -8.56
CA LYS A 128 10.97 -7.44 -8.98
C LYS A 128 11.08 -5.92 -8.85
N ILE A 129 9.96 -5.21 -8.89
CA ILE A 129 9.86 -3.75 -8.80
C ILE A 129 9.61 -3.33 -7.35
N PHE A 130 8.62 -3.92 -6.70
CA PHE A 130 8.21 -3.61 -5.34
C PHE A 130 8.83 -4.58 -4.34
N ASP A 131 9.34 -4.06 -3.22
CA ASP A 131 10.05 -4.84 -2.20
C ASP A 131 9.10 -5.41 -1.13
N PHE A 132 7.95 -5.98 -1.55
CA PHE A 132 7.07 -6.71 -0.64
C PHE A 132 7.68 -8.04 -0.25
N LYS A 133 7.65 -8.35 1.06
CA LYS A 133 8.31 -9.55 1.59
C LYS A 133 7.49 -10.80 1.28
N VAL A 134 8.10 -11.75 0.58
CA VAL A 134 7.58 -13.11 0.43
C VAL A 134 8.09 -13.98 1.57
N ILE A 135 7.19 -14.71 2.24
CA ILE A 135 7.50 -15.56 3.39
C ILE A 135 7.69 -17.00 2.95
N LYS A 136 6.85 -17.47 2.02
CA LYS A 136 6.87 -18.85 1.55
C LYS A 136 6.48 -18.91 0.08
N GLY A 137 7.03 -19.87 -0.65
CA GLY A 137 6.77 -20.06 -2.08
C GLY A 137 7.76 -19.36 -2.98
N ASP A 138 7.47 -19.32 -4.29
CA ASP A 138 8.37 -18.71 -5.29
C ASP A 138 8.04 -17.21 -5.45
N GLY A 139 8.82 -16.38 -4.79
CA GLY A 139 8.65 -14.93 -4.84
C GLY A 139 8.89 -14.30 -6.21
N LEU A 140 9.72 -14.89 -7.06
CA LEU A 140 10.06 -14.29 -8.36
C LEU A 140 9.19 -14.79 -9.52
N ASN A 141 8.76 -16.05 -9.46
CA ASN A 141 8.02 -16.69 -10.54
C ASN A 141 6.60 -17.07 -10.16
N GLY A 142 6.22 -16.83 -8.90
CA GLY A 142 4.90 -17.22 -8.37
C GLY A 142 3.71 -16.70 -9.17
N LEU A 143 3.88 -15.57 -9.87
CA LEU A 143 2.83 -14.95 -10.71
C LEU A 143 3.10 -15.08 -12.22
N LEU A 144 4.05 -15.92 -12.62
CA LEU A 144 4.42 -16.08 -14.05
C LEU A 144 3.33 -16.80 -14.84
N LYS A 145 2.76 -17.86 -14.26
CA LYS A 145 1.72 -18.66 -14.92
C LYS A 145 0.35 -18.01 -14.73
N PRO A 146 -0.54 -18.11 -15.74
CA PRO A 146 -1.94 -17.74 -15.53
C PRO A 146 -2.54 -18.58 -14.39
N HIS A 147 -3.63 -18.11 -13.80
CA HIS A 147 -4.31 -18.77 -12.69
C HIS A 147 -3.44 -19.04 -11.46
N SER A 148 -2.40 -18.23 -11.25
CA SER A 148 -1.60 -18.25 -10.02
C SER A 148 -1.97 -17.10 -9.09
N ALA A 149 -1.85 -17.35 -7.78
CA ALA A 149 -2.15 -16.39 -6.74
C ALA A 149 -1.09 -16.39 -5.64
N MET A 150 -0.72 -15.22 -5.16
CA MET A 150 0.02 -15.03 -3.93
C MET A 150 -0.88 -14.30 -2.93
N ILE A 151 -0.96 -14.81 -1.71
CA ILE A 151 -1.89 -14.31 -0.70
C ILE A 151 -1.12 -13.81 0.53
N THR A 152 -1.67 -12.85 1.26
CA THR A 152 -1.09 -12.40 2.52
C THR A 152 -1.24 -13.46 3.61
N GLU A 153 -0.40 -13.39 4.67
CA GLU A 153 -0.50 -14.27 5.84
C GLU A 153 -1.91 -14.26 6.45
N GLU A 154 -2.51 -13.07 6.55
CA GLU A 154 -3.85 -12.90 7.10
C GLU A 154 -4.89 -13.63 6.22
N THR A 155 -4.81 -13.49 4.91
CA THR A 155 -5.69 -14.20 3.95
C THR A 155 -5.46 -15.70 4.00
N ALA A 156 -4.21 -16.14 4.08
CA ALA A 156 -3.86 -17.57 4.23
C ALA A 156 -4.48 -18.15 5.49
N LYS A 157 -4.37 -17.46 6.62
CA LYS A 157 -4.94 -17.88 7.89
C LYS A 157 -6.48 -17.92 7.86
N LYS A 158 -7.12 -16.95 7.25
CA LYS A 158 -8.58 -16.90 7.10
C LYS A 158 -9.11 -18.08 6.29
N LEU A 159 -8.44 -18.44 5.19
CA LEU A 159 -8.91 -19.50 4.28
C LEU A 159 -8.51 -20.90 4.73
N PHE A 160 -7.27 -21.07 5.13
CA PHE A 160 -6.65 -22.39 5.34
C PHE A 160 -6.41 -22.73 6.82
N GLY A 161 -6.55 -21.74 7.74
CA GLY A 161 -6.19 -21.92 9.14
C GLY A 161 -4.68 -22.18 9.27
N ASP A 162 -4.33 -23.27 9.95
CA ASP A 162 -2.93 -23.68 10.14
C ASP A 162 -2.40 -24.63 9.03
N ALA A 163 -3.27 -24.97 8.06
CA ALA A 163 -2.88 -25.84 6.96
C ALA A 163 -2.09 -25.07 5.90
N ASP A 164 -1.02 -25.68 5.37
CA ASP A 164 -0.21 -25.10 4.31
C ASP A 164 -1.04 -24.78 3.06
N PRO A 165 -1.10 -23.51 2.62
CA PRO A 165 -1.87 -23.11 1.44
C PRO A 165 -1.15 -23.35 0.11
N ILE A 166 0.17 -23.53 0.11
CA ILE A 166 0.95 -23.68 -1.13
C ILE A 166 0.47 -24.90 -1.93
N GLY A 167 0.24 -24.67 -3.23
CA GLY A 167 -0.28 -25.70 -4.15
C GLY A 167 -1.77 -25.99 -4.03
N LYS A 168 -2.47 -25.43 -3.03
CA LYS A 168 -3.92 -25.53 -2.93
C LYS A 168 -4.59 -24.49 -3.84
N THR A 169 -5.88 -24.70 -4.10
CA THR A 169 -6.66 -23.84 -4.97
C THR A 169 -7.64 -22.98 -4.19
N ILE A 170 -7.87 -21.78 -4.71
CA ILE A 170 -8.94 -20.85 -4.33
C ILE A 170 -9.77 -20.53 -5.57
N THR A 171 -11.08 -20.41 -5.42
CA THR A 171 -11.99 -20.20 -6.55
C THR A 171 -12.74 -18.89 -6.38
N HIS A 172 -12.76 -18.10 -7.43
CA HIS A 172 -13.62 -16.94 -7.59
C HIS A 172 -14.86 -17.30 -8.38
N TYR A 173 -16.03 -17.00 -7.85
CA TYR A 173 -17.32 -17.12 -8.52
C TYR A 173 -17.81 -15.73 -8.90
N GLY A 174 -17.52 -15.31 -10.12
CA GLY A 174 -17.97 -14.07 -10.74
C GLY A 174 -18.89 -14.34 -11.93
N ARG A 175 -18.74 -13.53 -13.00
CA ARG A 175 -19.39 -13.82 -14.30
C ARG A 175 -18.91 -15.17 -14.82
N ASP A 176 -17.62 -15.44 -14.68
CA ASP A 176 -16.97 -16.70 -15.00
C ASP A 176 -16.34 -17.27 -13.72
N THR A 177 -16.37 -18.59 -13.58
CA THR A 177 -15.73 -19.26 -12.45
C THR A 177 -14.25 -19.41 -12.75
N THR A 178 -13.41 -18.81 -11.93
CA THR A 178 -11.94 -18.85 -12.08
C THR A 178 -11.30 -19.47 -10.85
N THR A 179 -10.46 -20.48 -11.07
CA THR A 179 -9.70 -21.14 -10.01
C THR A 179 -8.23 -20.78 -10.10
N PHE A 180 -7.64 -20.40 -8.96
CA PHE A 180 -6.24 -20.00 -8.84
C PHE A 180 -5.49 -20.99 -7.95
N ALA A 181 -4.27 -21.34 -8.35
CA ALA A 181 -3.35 -22.08 -7.49
C ALA A 181 -2.57 -21.10 -6.61
N VAL A 182 -2.51 -21.36 -5.31
CA VAL A 182 -1.71 -20.56 -4.38
C VAL A 182 -0.24 -20.93 -4.56
N THR A 183 0.56 -19.97 -5.01
CA THR A 183 1.99 -20.15 -5.33
C THR A 183 2.93 -19.53 -4.31
N GLY A 184 2.40 -18.62 -3.46
CA GLY A 184 3.21 -17.98 -2.45
C GLY A 184 2.39 -17.35 -1.34
N ILE A 185 3.06 -17.15 -0.20
CA ILE A 185 2.56 -16.41 0.96
C ILE A 185 3.42 -15.18 1.14
N MET A 186 2.79 -14.02 1.26
CA MET A 186 3.43 -12.74 1.48
C MET A 186 3.18 -12.26 2.92
N ALA A 187 4.12 -11.49 3.46
CA ALA A 187 3.84 -10.74 4.68
C ALA A 187 2.64 -9.82 4.48
N ASN A 188 1.91 -9.53 5.56
CA ASN A 188 0.87 -8.53 5.50
C ASN A 188 1.45 -7.19 5.04
N VAL A 189 0.72 -6.50 4.18
CA VAL A 189 1.16 -5.21 3.64
C VAL A 189 1.28 -4.19 4.77
N PRO A 190 2.40 -3.45 4.85
CA PRO A 190 2.55 -2.38 5.84
C PRO A 190 1.44 -1.33 5.72
N LYS A 191 0.93 -0.83 6.85
CA LYS A 191 -0.15 0.17 6.86
C LYS A 191 0.25 1.50 6.19
N ASN A 192 1.54 1.79 6.15
CA ASN A 192 2.14 2.94 5.48
C ASN A 192 2.60 2.62 4.05
N SER A 193 1.90 1.75 3.34
CA SER A 193 2.01 1.58 1.90
C SER A 193 0.78 2.12 1.19
N GLN A 194 0.97 2.76 0.04
CA GLN A 194 -0.12 3.19 -0.83
C GLN A 194 -0.77 2.00 -1.55
N LEU A 195 0.00 0.95 -1.81
CA LEU A 195 -0.49 -0.27 -2.43
C LEU A 195 -0.95 -1.23 -1.32
N GLN A 196 -2.24 -1.19 -0.98
CA GLN A 196 -2.85 -2.13 -0.03
C GLN A 196 -3.54 -3.26 -0.81
N PHE A 197 -3.25 -4.52 -0.45
CA PHE A 197 -3.87 -5.68 -1.07
C PHE A 197 -3.86 -6.89 -0.13
N ASP A 198 -4.83 -7.76 -0.34
CA ASP A 198 -4.97 -9.03 0.39
C ASP A 198 -4.44 -10.23 -0.43
N ALA A 199 -4.45 -10.08 -1.76
CA ALA A 199 -3.94 -11.07 -2.69
C ALA A 199 -3.44 -10.42 -3.98
N LEU A 200 -2.43 -11.07 -4.59
CA LEU A 200 -1.95 -10.80 -5.92
C LEU A 200 -2.31 -11.97 -6.84
N PHE A 201 -2.91 -11.68 -7.96
CA PHE A 201 -3.23 -12.64 -9.02
C PHE A 201 -2.38 -12.35 -10.26
N SER A 202 -2.05 -13.40 -11.01
CA SER A 202 -1.34 -13.24 -12.26
C SER A 202 -2.17 -12.44 -13.26
N PHE A 203 -1.59 -11.39 -13.82
CA PHE A 203 -2.19 -10.58 -14.88
C PHE A 203 -2.49 -11.39 -16.15
N ASN A 204 -1.73 -12.45 -16.40
CA ASN A 204 -1.94 -13.35 -17.55
C ASN A 204 -3.25 -14.14 -17.48
N THR A 205 -4.03 -13.99 -16.42
CA THR A 205 -5.34 -14.64 -16.25
C THR A 205 -6.48 -13.84 -16.89
N ILE A 206 -6.30 -12.53 -17.10
CA ILE A 206 -7.32 -11.58 -17.61
C ILE A 206 -7.05 -11.16 -19.05
#